data_75ef1875b9dead2e54f175e7359760f4
#
_entry.id   75ef1875b9dead2e54f175e7359760f4
#
_cell.length_a   1.000
_cell.length_b   1.000
_cell.length_c   1.000
_cell.angle_alpha   90.00
_cell.angle_beta   90.00
_cell.angle_gamma   90.00
#
_symmetry.space_group_name_H-M   'P 1'
#
loop_
_entity.id
_entity.type
_entity.pdbx_description
1 polymer ?
#
loop_
_entity_poly.entity_id
_entity_poly.type
_entity_poly.pdbx_seq_one_letter_code
_entity_poly.pdbx_strand_id
1 'polypeptide(L)'
;MNKKEINEIKKNFSDDCGFFTVNHVVTAFVDAENNIKCKTNQLYNTIPQDEAELIMINLKKVLSGSIGKNLLEYSFPKDAYLEGGAQPFMYETLQSKLLDEEKVDNFLNAIVEKVEYVSTYTIFMAHCTYSVLKKNKMDEFEDEADTDYNFIVTALCPVNLRIDGLVYDEQDNSIAKKESCDRIVELPSDGFLFPLFNDRAPDINGVLYYTKNAKKPNTSVVEELLGCEFSMTCQNEKETFKDILTSVVGDELDYDLITTVNDKISTFVDQNAHETEIPTIDEHKLSSILWEAGVSQDKLDNLPKVFDAAAGGKPLTAVNLVEKRTVVSAPSITVNIGKDAVDKVKTQIVDGRKCLIINLDDPEIEVNGLETTIK
;
A
#
# COMPACT_ATOMS: atom_id res chain seq x y z
N MET A 1 10.38 -4.40 -6.32
CA MET A 1 9.48 -4.13 -7.49
C MET A 1 9.20 -2.65 -7.62
N ASN A 2 9.37 -2.08 -8.79
CA ASN A 2 9.04 -0.69 -9.06
C ASN A 2 7.62 -0.56 -9.66
N LYS A 3 7.18 0.70 -9.83
CA LYS A 3 5.83 0.99 -10.36
C LYS A 3 5.59 0.45 -11.78
N LYS A 4 6.64 0.40 -12.63
CA LYS A 4 6.52 -0.11 -13.99
C LYS A 4 6.30 -1.62 -13.99
N GLU A 5 7.03 -2.35 -13.17
CA GLU A 5 6.93 -3.80 -13.00
C GLU A 5 5.59 -4.23 -12.43
N ILE A 6 5.12 -3.55 -11.37
CA ILE A 6 3.78 -3.80 -10.81
C ILE A 6 2.70 -3.55 -11.85
N ASN A 7 2.80 -2.44 -12.60
CA ASN A 7 1.84 -2.11 -13.65
C ASN A 7 1.90 -3.10 -14.81
N GLU A 8 3.09 -3.63 -15.15
CA GLU A 8 3.26 -4.64 -16.19
C GLU A 8 2.50 -5.92 -15.81
N ILE A 9 2.72 -6.46 -14.61
CA ILE A 9 1.99 -7.63 -14.15
C ILE A 9 0.48 -7.33 -14.06
N LYS A 10 0.10 -6.22 -13.44
CA LYS A 10 -1.30 -5.86 -13.25
C LYS A 10 -2.06 -5.68 -14.56
N LYS A 11 -1.42 -5.10 -15.58
CA LYS A 11 -2.01 -4.92 -16.92
C LYS A 11 -2.24 -6.26 -17.60
N ASN A 12 -1.25 -7.15 -17.51
CA ASN A 12 -1.27 -8.46 -18.14
C ASN A 12 -2.08 -9.49 -17.35
N PHE A 13 -2.42 -9.22 -16.09
CA PHE A 13 -3.28 -10.05 -15.26
C PHE A 13 -4.73 -9.98 -15.75
N SER A 14 -5.00 -10.61 -16.88
CA SER A 14 -6.27 -10.62 -17.59
C SER A 14 -6.38 -11.89 -18.44
N ASP A 15 -7.56 -12.45 -18.55
CA ASP A 15 -7.85 -13.63 -19.38
C ASP A 15 -7.63 -13.37 -20.87
N ASP A 16 -7.72 -12.10 -21.29
CA ASP A 16 -7.48 -11.69 -22.67
C ASP A 16 -5.98 -11.62 -23.05
N CYS A 17 -5.09 -11.77 -22.06
CA CYS A 17 -3.66 -11.68 -22.27
C CYS A 17 -3.07 -13.04 -22.63
N GLY A 18 -2.64 -13.22 -23.88
CA GLY A 18 -2.02 -14.49 -24.36
C GLY A 18 -0.69 -14.86 -23.71
N PHE A 19 -0.07 -13.95 -22.93
CA PHE A 19 1.19 -14.15 -22.22
C PHE A 19 1.00 -14.33 -20.70
N PHE A 20 -0.24 -14.40 -20.24
CA PHE A 20 -0.58 -14.57 -18.84
C PHE A 20 -1.57 -15.70 -18.65
N THR A 21 -1.29 -16.57 -17.69
CA THR A 21 -2.15 -17.71 -17.38
C THR A 21 -2.34 -17.83 -15.89
N VAL A 22 -3.59 -17.90 -15.44
CA VAL A 22 -3.93 -18.39 -14.11
C VAL A 22 -4.08 -19.90 -14.22
N ASN A 23 -3.25 -20.65 -13.51
CA ASN A 23 -3.21 -22.10 -13.62
C ASN A 23 -4.19 -22.77 -12.66
N HIS A 24 -3.97 -22.58 -11.38
CA HIS A 24 -4.77 -23.13 -10.29
C HIS A 24 -5.26 -22.04 -9.36
N VAL A 25 -6.46 -22.23 -8.82
CA VAL A 25 -7.05 -21.37 -7.81
C VAL A 25 -7.51 -22.20 -6.62
N VAL A 26 -7.10 -21.76 -5.45
CA VAL A 26 -7.57 -22.26 -4.15
C VAL A 26 -8.46 -21.21 -3.54
N THR A 27 -9.64 -21.62 -3.07
CA THR A 27 -10.50 -20.80 -2.24
C THR A 27 -10.76 -21.48 -0.91
N ALA A 28 -10.72 -20.74 0.19
CA ALA A 28 -11.06 -21.26 1.50
C ALA A 28 -11.84 -20.21 2.30
N PHE A 29 -12.94 -20.63 2.92
CA PHE A 29 -13.71 -19.80 3.84
C PHE A 29 -13.34 -20.17 5.26
N VAL A 30 -12.97 -19.17 6.07
CA VAL A 30 -12.58 -19.30 7.47
C VAL A 30 -13.62 -18.61 8.35
N ASP A 31 -14.13 -19.32 9.35
CA ASP A 31 -15.10 -18.77 10.29
C ASP A 31 -14.41 -17.93 11.40
N ALA A 32 -15.22 -17.34 12.27
CA ALA A 32 -14.75 -16.51 13.38
C ALA A 32 -13.99 -17.30 14.47
N GLU A 33 -14.04 -18.62 14.43
CA GLU A 33 -13.34 -19.54 15.34
C GLU A 33 -12.05 -20.09 14.72
N ASN A 34 -11.64 -19.50 13.59
CA ASN A 34 -10.47 -19.91 12.81
C ASN A 34 -10.55 -21.35 12.27
N ASN A 35 -11.76 -21.80 11.89
CA ASN A 35 -11.93 -23.09 11.22
C ASN A 35 -12.16 -22.89 9.72
N ILE A 36 -11.49 -23.68 8.89
CA ILE A 36 -11.77 -23.75 7.46
C ILE A 36 -13.05 -24.55 7.27
N LYS A 37 -14.13 -23.89 6.85
CA LYS A 37 -15.46 -24.51 6.64
C LYS A 37 -15.66 -25.06 5.24
N CYS A 38 -15.03 -24.44 4.24
CA CYS A 38 -14.98 -24.99 2.90
C CYS A 38 -13.65 -24.67 2.26
N LYS A 39 -13.21 -25.55 1.38
CA LYS A 39 -12.01 -25.40 0.55
C LYS A 39 -12.32 -25.92 -0.84
N THR A 40 -11.86 -25.21 -1.86
CA THR A 40 -11.77 -25.72 -3.23
C THR A 40 -10.35 -25.55 -3.73
N ASN A 41 -9.89 -26.48 -4.55
CA ASN A 41 -8.61 -26.39 -5.28
C ASN A 41 -8.86 -26.91 -6.69
N GLN A 42 -8.83 -26.03 -7.67
CA GLN A 42 -9.25 -26.40 -9.02
C GLN A 42 -8.50 -25.62 -10.10
N LEU A 43 -8.48 -26.16 -11.30
CA LEU A 43 -7.98 -25.47 -12.48
C LEU A 43 -8.83 -24.22 -12.76
N TYR A 44 -8.20 -23.10 -13.03
CA TYR A 44 -8.89 -21.84 -13.26
C TYR A 44 -9.94 -21.93 -14.39
N ASN A 45 -9.62 -22.61 -15.48
CA ASN A 45 -10.51 -22.77 -16.63
C ASN A 45 -11.74 -23.68 -16.38
N THR A 46 -11.84 -24.30 -15.20
CA THR A 46 -13.00 -25.10 -14.78
C THR A 46 -13.96 -24.30 -13.90
N ILE A 47 -13.58 -23.09 -13.50
CA ILE A 47 -14.42 -22.18 -12.70
C ILE A 47 -15.43 -21.50 -13.64
N PRO A 48 -16.71 -21.38 -13.25
CA PRO A 48 -17.67 -20.60 -14.01
C PRO A 48 -17.14 -19.17 -14.24
N GLN A 49 -17.35 -18.62 -15.45
CA GLN A 49 -16.72 -17.37 -15.86
C GLN A 49 -17.04 -16.19 -14.94
N ASP A 50 -18.29 -16.06 -14.52
CA ASP A 50 -18.75 -15.02 -13.60
C ASP A 50 -18.10 -15.11 -12.21
N GLU A 51 -17.87 -16.32 -11.69
CA GLU A 51 -17.12 -16.54 -10.46
C GLU A 51 -15.63 -16.26 -10.65
N ALA A 52 -15.04 -16.71 -11.75
CA ALA A 52 -13.64 -16.50 -12.09
C ALA A 52 -13.31 -15.01 -12.19
N GLU A 53 -14.16 -14.21 -12.83
CA GLU A 53 -14.00 -12.74 -12.93
C GLU A 53 -13.97 -12.09 -11.54
N LEU A 54 -14.85 -12.50 -10.62
CA LEU A 54 -14.89 -11.96 -9.25
C LEU A 54 -13.63 -12.35 -8.45
N ILE A 55 -13.15 -13.58 -8.62
CA ILE A 55 -11.89 -14.04 -7.99
C ILE A 55 -10.72 -13.22 -8.53
N MET A 56 -10.66 -13.02 -9.86
CA MET A 56 -9.62 -12.22 -10.52
C MET A 56 -9.60 -10.77 -10.02
N ILE A 57 -10.76 -10.16 -9.81
CA ILE A 57 -10.86 -8.80 -9.24
C ILE A 57 -10.19 -8.75 -7.87
N ASN A 58 -10.44 -9.75 -7.01
CA ASN A 58 -9.85 -9.81 -5.68
C ASN A 58 -8.32 -10.02 -5.73
N LEU A 59 -7.85 -10.96 -6.55
CA LEU A 59 -6.42 -11.23 -6.70
C LEU A 59 -5.68 -10.02 -7.30
N LYS A 60 -6.24 -9.41 -8.34
CA LYS A 60 -5.67 -8.21 -8.98
C LYS A 60 -5.63 -7.00 -8.04
N LYS A 61 -6.53 -6.96 -7.05
CA LYS A 61 -6.55 -5.89 -6.04
C LYS A 61 -5.29 -5.89 -5.18
N VAL A 62 -4.67 -7.04 -4.93
CA VAL A 62 -3.40 -7.19 -4.19
C VAL A 62 -2.25 -6.42 -4.88
N LEU A 63 -2.35 -6.15 -6.18
CA LEU A 63 -1.39 -5.35 -6.94
C LEU A 63 -1.79 -3.87 -7.05
N SER A 64 -2.69 -3.39 -6.20
CA SER A 64 -3.28 -2.06 -6.32
C SER A 64 -2.95 -1.18 -5.12
N GLY A 65 -2.48 0.01 -5.37
CA GLY A 65 -2.19 0.99 -4.33
C GLY A 65 -0.93 1.79 -4.61
N SER A 66 -0.47 2.50 -3.59
CA SER A 66 0.76 3.28 -3.65
C SER A 66 1.90 2.45 -3.06
N ILE A 67 3.01 2.35 -3.78
CA ILE A 67 4.25 1.75 -3.30
C ILE A 67 4.74 2.53 -2.08
N GLY A 68 5.23 1.82 -1.07
CA GLY A 68 5.63 2.40 0.21
C GLY A 68 4.46 2.73 1.16
N LYS A 69 3.20 2.53 0.73
CA LYS A 69 1.98 2.72 1.55
C LYS A 69 1.14 1.47 1.63
N ASN A 70 0.50 1.14 0.52
CA ASN A 70 -0.37 -0.04 0.41
C ASN A 70 0.39 -1.26 -0.10
N LEU A 71 1.43 -1.04 -0.89
CA LEU A 71 2.31 -2.04 -1.46
C LEU A 71 3.68 -1.88 -0.82
N LEU A 72 4.07 -2.85 -0.02
CA LEU A 72 5.30 -2.88 0.76
C LEU A 72 6.11 -4.09 0.33
N GLU A 73 7.35 -3.86 0.00
CA GLU A 73 8.30 -4.91 -0.36
C GLU A 73 9.09 -5.32 0.87
N TYR A 74 9.16 -6.62 1.12
CA TYR A 74 9.94 -7.18 2.20
C TYR A 74 10.92 -8.22 1.68
N SER A 75 12.15 -8.19 2.20
CA SER A 75 13.15 -9.22 1.98
C SER A 75 13.14 -10.20 3.15
N PHE A 76 13.38 -11.47 2.85
CA PHE A 76 13.51 -12.48 3.88
C PHE A 76 14.80 -12.28 4.68
N PRO A 77 14.75 -12.29 6.02
CA PRO A 77 15.94 -12.29 6.86
C PRO A 77 16.70 -13.62 6.72
N LYS A 78 17.97 -13.63 7.14
CA LYS A 78 18.86 -14.80 6.93
C LYS A 78 18.37 -16.09 7.56
N ASP A 79 17.71 -16.01 8.68
CA ASP A 79 17.12 -17.14 9.40
C ASP A 79 15.87 -17.70 8.72
N ALA A 80 15.17 -16.91 7.91
CA ALA A 80 14.04 -17.38 7.12
C ALA A 80 14.42 -18.40 6.04
N TYR A 81 15.71 -18.53 5.70
CA TYR A 81 16.22 -19.52 4.72
C TYR A 81 16.58 -20.88 5.34
N LEU A 82 16.51 -21.00 6.65
CA LEU A 82 16.78 -22.28 7.33
C LEU A 82 15.70 -23.31 7.01
N GLU A 83 16.00 -24.59 7.22
CA GLU A 83 15.04 -25.69 7.09
C GLU A 83 13.81 -25.42 7.98
N GLY A 84 12.62 -25.46 7.39
CA GLY A 84 11.38 -25.07 8.08
C GLY A 84 11.12 -23.56 8.18
N GLY A 85 11.99 -22.73 7.61
CA GLY A 85 11.81 -21.29 7.54
C GLY A 85 10.74 -20.87 6.52
N ALA A 86 10.33 -19.60 6.58
CA ALA A 86 9.25 -19.08 5.74
C ALA A 86 9.60 -19.09 4.24
N GLN A 87 10.85 -18.78 3.87
CA GLN A 87 11.25 -18.74 2.46
C GLN A 87 11.20 -20.11 1.78
N PRO A 88 11.80 -21.19 2.32
CA PRO A 88 11.65 -22.54 1.72
C PRO A 88 10.20 -22.99 1.66
N PHE A 89 9.41 -22.70 2.69
CA PHE A 89 7.98 -23.04 2.75
C PHE A 89 7.18 -22.37 1.62
N MET A 90 7.40 -21.06 1.40
CA MET A 90 6.80 -20.31 0.29
C MET A 90 7.25 -20.83 -1.07
N TYR A 91 8.56 -21.13 -1.20
CA TYR A 91 9.14 -21.62 -2.45
C TYR A 91 8.65 -23.03 -2.81
N GLU A 92 8.55 -23.93 -1.85
CA GLU A 92 7.99 -25.28 -2.08
C GLU A 92 6.52 -25.23 -2.47
N THR A 93 5.74 -24.34 -1.87
CA THR A 93 4.34 -24.12 -2.24
C THR A 93 4.24 -23.61 -3.68
N LEU A 94 5.09 -22.66 -4.08
CA LEU A 94 5.19 -22.17 -5.45
C LEU A 94 5.53 -23.29 -6.44
N GLN A 95 6.57 -24.10 -6.12
CA GLN A 95 7.02 -25.20 -6.99
C GLN A 95 5.96 -26.31 -7.15
N SER A 96 5.09 -26.49 -6.17
CA SER A 96 3.95 -27.43 -6.28
C SER A 96 2.90 -26.99 -7.29
N LYS A 97 2.93 -25.72 -7.74
CA LYS A 97 1.91 -25.08 -8.60
C LYS A 97 0.49 -25.22 -8.05
N LEU A 98 0.36 -25.36 -6.72
CA LEU A 98 -0.87 -25.67 -5.99
C LEU A 98 -1.52 -27.01 -6.36
N LEU A 99 -0.75 -27.95 -6.96
CA LEU A 99 -1.22 -29.29 -7.33
C LEU A 99 -1.10 -30.29 -6.17
N ASP A 100 -0.24 -30.01 -5.20
CA ASP A 100 -0.02 -30.84 -4.02
C ASP A 100 -0.98 -30.40 -2.92
N GLU A 101 -2.01 -31.21 -2.67
CA GLU A 101 -3.04 -30.93 -1.67
C GLU A 101 -2.48 -30.80 -0.26
N GLU A 102 -1.46 -31.59 0.10
CA GLU A 102 -0.84 -31.51 1.42
C GLU A 102 -0.13 -30.18 1.62
N LYS A 103 0.60 -29.69 0.61
CA LYS A 103 1.26 -28.39 0.66
C LYS A 103 0.25 -27.24 0.70
N VAL A 104 -0.84 -27.36 -0.05
CA VAL A 104 -1.94 -26.39 -0.02
C VAL A 104 -2.58 -26.35 1.36
N ASP A 105 -2.87 -27.49 1.97
CA ASP A 105 -3.46 -27.57 3.31
C ASP A 105 -2.52 -27.00 4.37
N ASN A 106 -1.23 -27.33 4.30
CA ASN A 106 -0.23 -26.77 5.20
C ASN A 106 -0.15 -25.25 5.08
N PHE A 107 -0.27 -24.71 3.86
CA PHE A 107 -0.24 -23.27 3.63
C PHE A 107 -1.49 -22.58 4.16
N LEU A 108 -2.68 -23.14 3.91
CA LEU A 108 -3.94 -22.61 4.45
C LEU A 108 -3.96 -22.66 5.98
N ASN A 109 -3.51 -23.77 6.56
CA ASN A 109 -3.41 -23.90 8.02
C ASN A 109 -2.42 -22.87 8.62
N ALA A 110 -1.28 -22.65 7.95
CA ALA A 110 -0.33 -21.62 8.39
C ALA A 110 -0.95 -20.22 8.37
N ILE A 111 -1.79 -19.90 7.38
CA ILE A 111 -2.54 -18.62 7.37
C ILE A 111 -3.49 -18.57 8.57
N VAL A 112 -4.28 -19.61 8.79
CA VAL A 112 -5.29 -19.65 9.85
C VAL A 112 -4.67 -19.59 11.25
N GLU A 113 -3.52 -20.21 11.45
CA GLU A 113 -2.81 -20.27 12.74
C GLU A 113 -2.05 -18.99 13.06
N LYS A 114 -1.45 -18.36 12.04
CA LYS A 114 -0.50 -17.26 12.23
C LYS A 114 -1.10 -15.88 11.98
N VAL A 115 -2.13 -15.78 11.14
CA VAL A 115 -2.72 -14.48 10.80
C VAL A 115 -3.85 -14.14 11.76
N GLU A 116 -3.68 -13.03 12.46
CA GLU A 116 -4.73 -12.51 13.34
C GLU A 116 -5.83 -11.82 12.53
N TYR A 117 -7.00 -12.46 12.48
CA TYR A 117 -8.23 -11.89 11.92
C TYR A 117 -9.33 -11.90 12.98
N VAL A 118 -10.04 -10.77 13.10
CA VAL A 118 -11.10 -10.59 14.12
C VAL A 118 -12.46 -11.12 13.66
N SER A 119 -12.62 -11.39 12.36
CA SER A 119 -13.89 -11.77 11.75
C SER A 119 -13.72 -12.89 10.73
N THR A 120 -14.83 -13.37 10.19
CA THR A 120 -14.83 -14.34 9.09
C THR A 120 -14.16 -13.75 7.84
N TYR A 121 -13.41 -14.58 7.12
CA TYR A 121 -12.71 -14.16 5.90
C TYR A 121 -12.61 -15.29 4.89
N THR A 122 -12.35 -14.93 3.65
CA THR A 122 -12.05 -15.85 2.56
C THR A 122 -10.64 -15.67 2.10
N ILE A 123 -9.94 -16.78 1.87
CA ILE A 123 -8.61 -16.82 1.28
C ILE A 123 -8.80 -17.15 -0.19
N PHE A 124 -8.29 -16.30 -1.08
CA PHE A 124 -8.07 -16.63 -2.49
C PHE A 124 -6.58 -16.74 -2.72
N MET A 125 -6.15 -17.86 -3.28
CA MET A 125 -4.75 -18.09 -3.65
C MET A 125 -4.69 -18.62 -5.06
N ALA A 126 -3.85 -18.05 -5.91
CA ALA A 126 -3.70 -18.50 -7.28
C ALA A 126 -2.24 -18.69 -7.65
N HIS A 127 -1.95 -19.75 -8.37
CA HIS A 127 -0.68 -19.91 -9.08
C HIS A 127 -0.84 -19.35 -10.50
N CYS A 128 0.03 -18.41 -10.85
CA CYS A 128 0.01 -17.71 -12.13
C CYS A 128 1.36 -17.89 -12.84
N THR A 129 1.31 -17.85 -14.16
CA THR A 129 2.49 -17.81 -15.02
C THR A 129 2.38 -16.60 -15.96
N TYR A 130 3.40 -15.77 -15.97
CA TYR A 130 3.55 -14.67 -16.91
C TYR A 130 4.78 -14.90 -17.77
N SER A 131 4.59 -15.10 -19.08
CA SER A 131 5.67 -15.20 -20.04
C SER A 131 6.21 -13.80 -20.34
N VAL A 132 7.38 -13.49 -19.80
CA VAL A 132 8.01 -12.18 -19.84
C VAL A 132 8.54 -11.91 -21.25
N LEU A 133 7.94 -10.94 -21.95
CA LEU A 133 8.35 -10.60 -23.31
C LEU A 133 9.72 -9.92 -23.31
N LYS A 134 10.53 -10.23 -24.31
CA LYS A 134 11.78 -9.51 -24.56
C LYS A 134 11.51 -8.03 -24.85
N LYS A 135 12.44 -7.18 -24.44
CA LYS A 135 12.44 -5.78 -24.83
C LYS A 135 13.61 -5.51 -25.77
N ASN A 136 13.33 -4.79 -26.84
CA ASN A 136 14.37 -4.33 -27.75
C ASN A 136 15.15 -3.13 -27.16
N LYS A 137 16.19 -2.68 -27.88
CA LYS A 137 17.01 -1.53 -27.44
C LYS A 137 16.25 -0.20 -27.35
N MET A 138 15.01 -0.14 -27.86
CA MET A 138 14.12 1.02 -27.81
C MET A 138 13.05 0.90 -26.71
N ASP A 139 13.18 -0.08 -25.81
CA ASP A 139 12.23 -0.39 -24.72
C ASP A 139 10.84 -0.85 -25.24
N GLU A 140 10.76 -1.33 -26.48
CA GLU A 140 9.55 -1.90 -27.07
C GLU A 140 9.53 -3.42 -26.86
N PHE A 141 8.33 -3.98 -26.62
CA PHE A 141 8.16 -5.42 -26.47
C PHE A 141 8.28 -6.15 -27.80
N GLU A 142 9.01 -7.26 -27.81
CA GLU A 142 9.06 -8.21 -28.90
C GLU A 142 8.04 -9.31 -28.64
N ASP A 143 7.55 -9.98 -29.71
CA ASP A 143 6.57 -11.07 -29.61
C ASP A 143 7.21 -12.40 -29.12
N GLU A 144 8.41 -12.34 -28.58
CA GLU A 144 9.16 -13.49 -28.08
C GLU A 144 9.33 -13.42 -26.57
N ALA A 145 8.93 -14.49 -25.88
CA ALA A 145 9.13 -14.61 -24.43
C ALA A 145 10.60 -14.91 -24.11
N ASP A 146 11.14 -14.28 -23.08
CA ASP A 146 12.49 -14.49 -22.59
C ASP A 146 12.51 -15.54 -21.47
N THR A 147 11.64 -15.37 -20.51
CA THR A 147 11.50 -16.27 -19.35
C THR A 147 10.04 -16.35 -18.89
N ASP A 148 9.73 -17.40 -18.10
CA ASP A 148 8.46 -17.51 -17.41
C ASP A 148 8.59 -17.05 -15.95
N TYR A 149 7.78 -16.06 -15.57
CA TYR A 149 7.62 -15.67 -14.19
C TYR A 149 6.43 -16.41 -13.58
N ASN A 150 6.75 -17.43 -12.77
CA ASN A 150 5.78 -18.18 -11.99
C ASN A 150 5.64 -17.55 -10.60
N PHE A 151 4.42 -17.31 -10.16
CA PHE A 151 4.17 -16.69 -8.87
C PHE A 151 2.86 -17.16 -8.24
N ILE A 152 2.79 -17.01 -6.92
CA ILE A 152 1.56 -17.15 -6.14
C ILE A 152 1.10 -15.76 -5.73
N VAL A 153 -0.17 -15.47 -5.94
CA VAL A 153 -0.84 -14.31 -5.38
C VAL A 153 -1.91 -14.78 -4.41
N THR A 154 -1.92 -14.21 -3.21
CA THR A 154 -2.86 -14.54 -2.14
C THR A 154 -3.60 -13.29 -1.69
N ALA A 155 -4.92 -13.37 -1.59
CA ALA A 155 -5.80 -12.30 -1.13
C ALA A 155 -6.59 -12.77 0.09
N LEU A 156 -6.54 -11.99 1.17
CA LEU A 156 -7.29 -12.21 2.40
C LEU A 156 -8.47 -11.23 2.42
N CYS A 157 -9.67 -11.76 2.21
CA CYS A 157 -10.88 -10.99 1.95
C CYS A 157 -11.84 -11.11 3.12
N PRO A 158 -12.13 -10.04 3.87
CA PRO A 158 -13.15 -10.05 4.93
C PRO A 158 -14.51 -10.47 4.37
N VAL A 159 -15.28 -11.20 5.18
CA VAL A 159 -16.65 -11.58 4.84
C VAL A 159 -17.61 -10.87 5.78
N ASN A 160 -18.42 -9.99 5.22
CA ASN A 160 -19.37 -9.21 5.98
C ASN A 160 -20.81 -9.76 5.83
N LEU A 161 -21.52 -9.81 6.95
CA LEU A 161 -22.94 -10.12 6.95
C LEU A 161 -23.71 -8.88 6.50
N ARG A 162 -24.37 -8.95 5.35
CA ARG A 162 -25.34 -7.94 4.94
C ARG A 162 -26.73 -8.33 5.41
N ILE A 163 -27.19 -7.63 6.44
CA ILE A 163 -28.56 -7.65 6.90
C ILE A 163 -29.22 -6.44 6.26
N ASP A 164 -29.83 -6.62 5.09
CA ASP A 164 -30.32 -5.47 4.36
C ASP A 164 -31.82 -5.34 4.39
N GLY A 165 -32.25 -4.18 4.65
CA GLY A 165 -33.32 -3.32 4.30
C GLY A 165 -34.59 -3.91 3.66
N LEU A 166 -35.36 -3.03 3.09
CA LEU A 166 -36.56 -3.39 2.33
C LEU A 166 -36.15 -3.77 0.88
N VAL A 167 -36.72 -4.86 0.39
CA VAL A 167 -36.60 -5.29 -1.02
C VAL A 167 -37.98 -5.27 -1.66
N TYR A 168 -38.02 -4.98 -2.95
CA TYR A 168 -39.24 -5.16 -3.74
C TYR A 168 -39.33 -6.62 -4.16
N ASP A 169 -40.43 -7.26 -3.76
CA ASP A 169 -40.77 -8.63 -4.16
C ASP A 169 -41.64 -8.57 -5.40
N GLU A 170 -41.14 -9.06 -6.53
CA GLU A 170 -41.88 -9.08 -7.78
C GLU A 170 -43.05 -10.07 -7.79
N GLN A 171 -42.98 -11.14 -7.00
CA GLN A 171 -44.02 -12.15 -6.96
C GLN A 171 -45.28 -11.64 -6.22
N ASP A 172 -45.05 -10.99 -5.10
CA ASP A 172 -46.12 -10.43 -4.27
C ASP A 172 -46.43 -8.96 -4.58
N ASN A 173 -45.65 -8.33 -5.51
CA ASN A 173 -45.72 -6.91 -5.83
C ASN A 173 -45.75 -6.02 -4.59
N SER A 174 -44.87 -6.33 -3.65
CA SER A 174 -44.82 -5.70 -2.33
C SER A 174 -43.40 -5.26 -1.96
N ILE A 175 -43.31 -4.33 -1.02
CA ILE A 175 -42.03 -4.00 -0.38
C ILE A 175 -41.99 -4.73 0.94
N ALA A 176 -41.09 -5.70 1.05
CA ALA A 176 -40.92 -6.55 2.21
C ALA A 176 -39.48 -6.46 2.77
N LYS A 177 -39.30 -6.90 4.00
CA LYS A 177 -37.97 -7.09 4.58
C LYS A 177 -37.30 -8.28 3.91
N LYS A 178 -36.04 -8.10 3.49
CA LYS A 178 -35.19 -9.20 3.00
C LYS A 178 -35.06 -10.25 4.11
N GLU A 179 -35.50 -11.48 3.86
CA GLU A 179 -35.49 -12.57 4.84
C GLU A 179 -34.14 -13.30 4.90
N SER A 180 -33.31 -13.15 3.87
CA SER A 180 -31.99 -13.80 3.80
C SER A 180 -30.88 -12.88 4.29
N CYS A 181 -30.02 -13.44 5.13
CA CYS A 181 -28.74 -12.80 5.53
C CYS A 181 -27.65 -13.33 4.60
N ASP A 182 -27.18 -12.50 3.68
CA ASP A 182 -26.08 -12.88 2.79
C ASP A 182 -24.73 -12.53 3.45
N ARG A 183 -23.81 -13.47 3.37
CA ARG A 183 -22.41 -13.22 3.68
C ARG A 183 -21.69 -12.87 2.40
N ILE A 184 -21.22 -11.65 2.30
CA ILE A 184 -20.58 -11.13 1.09
C ILE A 184 -19.07 -11.01 1.32
N VAL A 185 -18.32 -11.57 0.38
CA VAL A 185 -16.85 -11.43 0.34
C VAL A 185 -16.51 -10.02 -0.14
N GLU A 186 -15.82 -9.26 0.70
CA GLU A 186 -15.36 -7.93 0.39
C GLU A 186 -14.01 -7.97 -0.37
N LEU A 187 -13.59 -6.83 -0.91
CA LEU A 187 -12.25 -6.71 -1.47
C LEU A 187 -11.19 -6.95 -0.38
N PRO A 188 -10.01 -7.50 -0.75
CA PRO A 188 -8.99 -7.88 0.21
C PRO A 188 -8.59 -6.72 1.12
N SER A 189 -8.47 -7.01 2.40
CA SER A 189 -7.85 -6.14 3.38
C SER A 189 -6.34 -6.27 3.37
N ASP A 190 -5.85 -7.49 3.13
CA ASP A 190 -4.46 -7.86 3.09
C ASP A 190 -4.22 -8.87 1.98
N GLY A 191 -2.98 -9.04 1.57
CA GLY A 191 -2.59 -10.01 0.57
C GLY A 191 -1.10 -9.93 0.26
N PHE A 192 -0.60 -10.86 -0.52
CA PHE A 192 0.80 -10.85 -0.90
C PHE A 192 1.02 -11.55 -2.24
N LEU A 193 2.14 -11.26 -2.85
CA LEU A 193 2.63 -11.88 -4.07
C LEU A 193 4.06 -12.38 -3.83
N PHE A 194 4.32 -13.63 -4.18
CA PHE A 194 5.63 -14.27 -4.07
C PHE A 194 5.92 -15.12 -5.31
N PRO A 195 7.15 -15.07 -5.85
CA PRO A 195 8.27 -14.20 -5.53
C PRO A 195 8.05 -12.77 -6.06
N LEU A 196 8.96 -11.85 -5.74
CA LEU A 196 8.99 -10.52 -6.35
C LEU A 196 9.31 -10.59 -7.85
N PHE A 197 8.93 -9.56 -8.58
CA PHE A 197 9.26 -9.38 -9.99
C PHE A 197 10.23 -8.19 -10.11
N ASN A 198 11.50 -8.45 -9.86
CA ASN A 198 12.56 -7.44 -9.89
C ASN A 198 13.39 -7.59 -11.16
N ASP A 199 13.70 -6.47 -11.82
CA ASP A 199 14.42 -6.43 -13.10
C ASP A 199 13.82 -7.37 -14.15
N ARG A 200 12.48 -7.48 -14.11
CA ARG A 200 11.68 -8.35 -14.98
C ARG A 200 12.02 -9.85 -14.86
N ALA A 201 12.49 -10.27 -13.69
CA ALA A 201 12.81 -11.64 -13.35
C ALA A 201 12.25 -12.04 -11.97
N PRO A 202 12.01 -13.34 -11.71
CA PRO A 202 11.58 -13.79 -10.39
C PRO A 202 12.70 -13.60 -9.35
N ASP A 203 12.39 -12.89 -8.28
CA ASP A 203 13.28 -12.72 -7.12
C ASP A 203 12.68 -13.42 -5.90
N ILE A 204 13.20 -14.61 -5.61
CA ILE A 204 12.75 -15.47 -4.51
C ILE A 204 13.20 -14.98 -3.11
N ASN A 205 13.96 -13.89 -3.04
CA ASN A 205 14.46 -13.34 -1.78
C ASN A 205 13.52 -12.35 -1.14
N GLY A 206 12.38 -12.07 -1.79
CA GLY A 206 11.43 -11.11 -1.25
C GLY A 206 9.99 -11.41 -1.65
N VAL A 207 9.10 -10.67 -1.02
CA VAL A 207 7.65 -10.77 -1.13
C VAL A 207 7.04 -9.37 -1.20
N LEU A 208 6.03 -9.19 -2.05
CA LEU A 208 5.23 -7.98 -2.09
C LEU A 208 4.01 -8.18 -1.20
N TYR A 209 3.89 -7.37 -0.15
CA TYR A 209 2.73 -7.36 0.73
C TYR A 209 1.79 -6.19 0.37
N TYR A 210 0.50 -6.48 0.33
CA TYR A 210 -0.56 -5.52 0.13
C TYR A 210 -1.38 -5.33 1.41
N THR A 211 -1.68 -4.08 1.76
CA THR A 211 -2.66 -3.76 2.78
C THR A 211 -3.62 -2.67 2.31
N LYS A 212 -4.90 -2.84 2.58
CA LYS A 212 -5.93 -1.82 2.34
C LYS A 212 -5.74 -0.63 3.28
N ASN A 213 -5.34 -0.90 4.53
CA ASN A 213 -5.17 0.10 5.57
C ASN A 213 -3.69 0.37 5.86
N ALA A 214 -3.08 1.24 5.06
CA ALA A 214 -1.67 1.61 5.21
C ALA A 214 -1.30 2.20 6.60
N LYS A 215 -2.27 2.69 7.39
CA LYS A 215 -2.03 3.21 8.74
C LYS A 215 -1.97 2.12 9.81
N LYS A 216 -2.65 1.01 9.54
CA LYS A 216 -2.73 -0.14 10.46
C LYS A 216 -2.69 -1.43 9.63
N PRO A 217 -1.52 -1.76 9.05
CA PRO A 217 -1.33 -3.02 8.35
C PRO A 217 -1.42 -4.19 9.32
N ASN A 218 -1.70 -5.38 8.80
CA ASN A 218 -1.71 -6.58 9.61
C ASN A 218 -0.29 -7.12 9.76
N THR A 219 0.34 -6.85 10.90
CA THR A 219 1.72 -7.26 11.17
C THR A 219 1.89 -8.76 11.25
N SER A 220 0.86 -9.51 11.69
CA SER A 220 0.92 -10.98 11.75
C SER A 220 1.10 -11.63 10.38
N VAL A 221 0.58 -11.01 9.32
CA VAL A 221 0.86 -11.48 7.94
C VAL A 221 2.34 -11.35 7.63
N VAL A 222 2.97 -10.23 7.97
CA VAL A 222 4.37 -9.96 7.62
C VAL A 222 5.34 -10.74 8.52
N GLU A 223 5.13 -10.69 9.83
CA GLU A 223 6.07 -11.25 10.81
C GLU A 223 5.85 -12.74 11.03
N GLU A 224 4.61 -13.16 11.28
CA GLU A 224 4.31 -14.55 11.64
C GLU A 224 4.20 -15.46 10.42
N LEU A 225 3.46 -15.03 9.37
CA LEU A 225 3.24 -15.87 8.19
C LEU A 225 4.43 -15.79 7.23
N LEU A 226 4.83 -14.58 6.82
CA LEU A 226 5.89 -14.38 5.83
C LEU A 226 7.29 -14.41 6.44
N GLY A 227 7.42 -14.35 7.77
CA GLY A 227 8.70 -14.41 8.46
C GLY A 227 9.64 -13.24 8.12
N CYS A 228 9.09 -12.08 7.78
CA CYS A 228 9.81 -10.86 7.45
C CYS A 228 9.79 -9.89 8.63
N GLU A 229 10.81 -9.04 8.73
CA GLU A 229 10.78 -7.96 9.72
C GLU A 229 9.85 -6.84 9.25
N PHE A 230 8.87 -6.47 10.07
CA PHE A 230 7.97 -5.38 9.75
C PHE A 230 8.72 -4.03 9.78
N SER A 231 8.60 -3.25 8.71
CA SER A 231 9.07 -1.87 8.68
C SER A 231 8.04 -0.93 9.33
N MET A 232 8.47 0.28 9.70
CA MET A 232 7.54 1.27 10.23
C MET A 232 6.35 1.51 9.29
N THR A 233 5.15 1.69 9.87
CA THR A 233 3.98 2.08 9.07
C THR A 233 4.17 3.49 8.51
N CYS A 234 3.49 3.82 7.42
CA CYS A 234 3.50 5.19 6.90
C CYS A 234 3.04 6.24 7.92
N GLN A 235 2.20 5.85 8.88
CA GLN A 235 1.77 6.72 9.97
C GLN A 235 2.90 6.91 10.99
N ASN A 236 3.58 5.83 11.37
CA ASN A 236 4.70 5.91 12.30
C ASN A 236 5.87 6.70 11.69
N GLU A 237 6.18 6.50 10.39
CA GLU A 237 7.21 7.29 9.72
C GLU A 237 6.88 8.80 9.71
N LYS A 238 5.60 9.17 9.51
CA LYS A 238 5.15 10.57 9.60
C LYS A 238 5.29 11.13 11.01
N GLU A 239 4.92 10.38 12.03
CA GLU A 239 5.04 10.79 13.43
C GLU A 239 6.52 10.93 13.80
N THR A 240 7.35 9.92 13.48
CA THR A 240 8.79 9.96 13.66
C THR A 240 9.41 11.19 12.98
N PHE A 241 9.03 11.47 11.74
CA PHE A 241 9.53 12.64 11.01
C PHE A 241 9.14 13.96 11.70
N LYS A 242 7.89 14.08 12.17
CA LYS A 242 7.43 15.26 12.94
C LYS A 242 8.19 15.42 14.24
N ASP A 243 8.46 14.33 14.94
CA ASP A 243 9.23 14.33 16.18
C ASP A 243 10.67 14.77 15.92
N ILE A 244 11.30 14.29 14.82
CA ILE A 244 12.63 14.72 14.41
C ILE A 244 12.65 16.22 14.12
N LEU A 245 11.72 16.72 13.28
CA LEU A 245 11.65 18.15 12.95
C LEU A 245 11.45 19.01 14.22
N THR A 246 10.54 18.61 15.08
CA THR A 246 10.26 19.36 16.33
C THR A 246 11.46 19.38 17.24
N SER A 247 12.19 18.26 17.36
CA SER A 247 13.36 18.13 18.25
C SER A 247 14.58 18.87 17.70
N VAL A 248 14.78 18.90 16.39
CA VAL A 248 15.92 19.55 15.76
C VAL A 248 15.71 21.05 15.60
N VAL A 249 14.55 21.45 15.10
CA VAL A 249 14.27 22.86 14.75
C VAL A 249 13.71 23.64 15.95
N GLY A 250 12.88 22.99 16.78
CA GLY A 250 12.33 23.59 17.98
C GLY A 250 11.45 24.83 17.67
N ASP A 251 11.72 25.93 18.39
CA ASP A 251 10.91 27.16 18.31
C ASP A 251 10.97 27.89 16.97
N GLU A 252 11.89 27.54 16.08
CA GLU A 252 12.00 28.11 14.73
C GLU A 252 11.13 27.37 13.70
N LEU A 253 10.40 26.32 14.13
CA LEU A 253 9.50 25.60 13.25
C LEU A 253 8.27 26.47 12.94
N ASP A 254 8.29 27.13 11.80
CA ASP A 254 7.22 27.99 11.33
C ASP A 254 6.54 27.48 10.06
N TYR A 255 5.55 28.19 9.56
CA TYR A 255 4.79 27.83 8.36
C TYR A 255 5.69 27.72 7.13
N ASP A 256 6.56 28.73 6.93
CA ASP A 256 7.39 28.84 5.72
C ASP A 256 8.43 27.68 5.67
N LEU A 257 9.00 27.35 6.82
CA LEU A 257 9.93 26.21 6.92
C LEU A 257 9.21 24.86 6.66
N ILE A 258 8.05 24.64 7.29
CA ILE A 258 7.30 23.39 7.11
C ILE A 258 6.89 23.21 5.65
N THR A 259 6.40 24.27 4.99
CA THR A 259 6.00 24.19 3.58
C THR A 259 7.20 24.00 2.66
N THR A 260 8.32 24.70 2.91
CA THR A 260 9.56 24.54 2.15
C THR A 260 10.12 23.12 2.26
N VAL A 261 10.14 22.53 3.45
CA VAL A 261 10.59 21.14 3.66
C VAL A 261 9.69 20.17 2.91
N ASN A 262 8.36 20.34 3.00
CA ASN A 262 7.42 19.49 2.27
C ASN A 262 7.60 19.58 0.74
N ASP A 263 7.82 20.78 0.21
CA ASP A 263 8.06 20.99 -1.23
C ASP A 263 9.37 20.35 -1.70
N LYS A 264 10.45 20.47 -0.91
CA LYS A 264 11.72 19.83 -1.22
C LYS A 264 11.62 18.31 -1.22
N ILE A 265 10.93 17.71 -0.24
CA ILE A 265 10.67 16.27 -0.20
C ILE A 265 9.81 15.85 -1.38
N SER A 266 8.75 16.61 -1.70
CA SER A 266 7.90 16.35 -2.87
C SER A 266 8.69 16.37 -4.17
N THR A 267 9.53 17.38 -4.35
CA THR A 267 10.41 17.50 -5.52
C THR A 267 11.40 16.33 -5.62
N PHE A 268 11.98 15.91 -4.49
CA PHE A 268 12.85 14.74 -4.44
C PHE A 268 12.11 13.46 -4.85
N VAL A 269 10.87 13.26 -4.38
CA VAL A 269 10.03 12.13 -4.77
C VAL A 269 9.71 12.17 -6.27
N ASP A 270 9.35 13.35 -6.80
CA ASP A 270 8.98 13.51 -8.22
C ASP A 270 10.19 13.26 -9.15
N GLN A 271 11.38 13.73 -8.76
CA GLN A 271 12.63 13.49 -9.50
C GLN A 271 13.01 12.00 -9.56
N ASN A 272 12.74 11.26 -8.49
CA ASN A 272 13.07 9.83 -8.39
C ASN A 272 11.88 8.92 -8.74
N ALA A 273 10.78 9.47 -9.28
CA ALA A 273 9.57 8.70 -9.61
C ALA A 273 9.78 7.62 -10.70
N HIS A 274 10.88 7.69 -11.43
CA HIS A 274 11.25 6.76 -12.50
C HIS A 274 12.37 5.79 -12.10
N GLU A 275 12.95 5.98 -10.92
CA GLU A 275 13.98 5.09 -10.40
C GLU A 275 13.38 3.74 -9.97
N THR A 276 14.23 2.73 -9.96
CA THR A 276 13.84 1.37 -9.59
C THR A 276 13.56 1.27 -8.09
N GLU A 277 14.35 1.98 -7.29
CA GLU A 277 14.23 1.98 -5.83
C GLU A 277 13.25 3.05 -5.34
N ILE A 278 12.57 2.74 -4.22
CA ILE A 278 11.71 3.70 -3.54
C ILE A 278 12.59 4.79 -2.93
N PRO A 279 12.34 6.08 -3.21
CA PRO A 279 13.14 7.15 -2.63
C PRO A 279 13.00 7.18 -1.11
N THR A 280 14.13 7.16 -0.43
CA THR A 280 14.21 7.23 1.03
C THR A 280 14.97 8.48 1.49
N ILE A 281 14.70 8.91 2.70
CA ILE A 281 15.35 10.03 3.36
C ILE A 281 16.09 9.50 4.57
N ASP A 282 17.40 9.43 4.46
CA ASP A 282 18.30 9.19 5.57
C ASP A 282 18.68 10.50 6.28
N GLU A 283 19.50 10.39 7.30
CA GLU A 283 20.02 11.51 8.08
C GLU A 283 20.71 12.58 7.21
N HIS A 284 21.57 12.15 6.28
CA HIS A 284 22.33 13.05 5.43
C HIS A 284 21.42 13.81 4.45
N LYS A 285 20.48 13.12 3.84
CA LYS A 285 19.50 13.73 2.95
C LYS A 285 18.58 14.69 3.69
N LEU A 286 18.14 14.33 4.90
CA LEU A 286 17.34 15.23 5.73
C LEU A 286 18.13 16.47 6.14
N SER A 287 19.40 16.32 6.53
CA SER A 287 20.30 17.44 6.83
C SER A 287 20.42 18.42 5.66
N SER A 288 20.61 17.89 4.45
CA SER A 288 20.68 18.72 3.22
C SER A 288 19.37 19.47 2.99
N ILE A 289 18.21 18.81 3.12
CA ILE A 289 16.89 19.42 2.94
C ILE A 289 16.67 20.55 3.95
N LEU A 290 17.00 20.33 5.22
CA LEU A 290 16.82 21.30 6.30
C LEU A 290 17.80 22.48 6.14
N TRP A 291 19.03 22.23 5.77
CA TRP A 291 20.02 23.29 5.45
C TRP A 291 19.52 24.19 4.33
N GLU A 292 19.07 23.60 3.23
CA GLU A 292 18.51 24.34 2.11
C GLU A 292 17.19 25.07 2.43
N ALA A 293 16.47 24.62 3.46
CA ALA A 293 15.29 25.28 3.98
C ALA A 293 15.61 26.42 4.98
N GLY A 294 16.90 26.62 5.31
CA GLY A 294 17.37 27.74 6.14
C GLY A 294 17.61 27.40 7.61
N VAL A 295 17.59 26.12 7.99
CA VAL A 295 17.92 25.70 9.37
C VAL A 295 19.43 25.90 9.62
N SER A 296 19.77 26.48 10.77
CA SER A 296 21.15 26.78 11.13
C SER A 296 21.99 25.51 11.39
N GLN A 297 23.31 25.61 11.13
CA GLN A 297 24.25 24.50 11.31
C GLN A 297 24.26 23.96 12.75
N ASP A 298 24.21 24.86 13.73
CA ASP A 298 24.22 24.48 15.16
C ASP A 298 23.07 23.52 15.53
N LYS A 299 21.92 23.65 14.86
CA LYS A 299 20.78 22.75 15.06
C LYS A 299 20.98 21.44 14.30
N LEU A 300 21.53 21.50 13.09
CA LEU A 300 21.81 20.32 12.27
C LEU A 300 22.88 19.41 12.88
N ASP A 301 23.79 19.95 13.67
CA ASP A 301 24.84 19.16 14.37
C ASP A 301 24.25 18.12 15.36
N ASN A 302 23.00 18.35 15.82
CA ASN A 302 22.30 17.40 16.67
C ASN A 302 21.39 16.41 15.91
N LEU A 303 21.15 16.65 14.62
CA LEU A 303 20.26 15.82 13.79
C LEU A 303 20.65 14.34 13.81
N PRO A 304 21.94 13.93 13.66
CA PRO A 304 22.32 12.52 13.69
C PRO A 304 21.82 11.76 14.90
N LYS A 305 21.99 12.36 16.08
CA LYS A 305 21.56 11.74 17.34
C LYS A 305 20.03 11.65 17.45
N VAL A 306 19.33 12.69 17.03
CA VAL A 306 17.87 12.73 17.06
C VAL A 306 17.30 11.73 16.06
N PHE A 307 17.88 11.66 14.86
CA PHE A 307 17.43 10.73 13.81
C PHE A 307 17.64 9.28 14.24
N ASP A 308 18.82 8.94 14.77
CA ASP A 308 19.11 7.60 15.27
C ASP A 308 18.18 7.21 16.42
N ALA A 309 17.96 8.11 17.35
CA ALA A 309 17.05 7.86 18.48
C ALA A 309 15.59 7.66 18.06
N ALA A 310 15.11 8.40 17.05
CA ALA A 310 13.72 8.37 16.60
C ALA A 310 13.46 7.28 15.55
N ALA A 311 14.35 7.10 14.59
CA ALA A 311 14.21 6.18 13.47
C ALA A 311 15.05 4.89 13.60
N GLY A 312 15.85 4.76 14.67
CA GLY A 312 16.77 3.63 14.85
C GLY A 312 17.83 3.54 13.76
N GLY A 313 18.24 4.68 13.18
CA GLY A 313 19.17 4.76 12.07
C GLY A 313 18.62 4.27 10.72
N LYS A 314 17.35 3.85 10.65
CA LYS A 314 16.73 3.39 9.39
C LYS A 314 16.22 4.59 8.58
N PRO A 315 16.44 4.62 7.26
CA PRO A 315 15.92 5.69 6.42
C PRO A 315 14.39 5.66 6.36
N LEU A 316 13.76 6.83 6.27
CA LEU A 316 12.31 7.00 6.15
C LEU A 316 11.90 7.01 4.68
N THR A 317 10.76 6.42 4.36
CA THR A 317 10.22 6.38 2.99
C THR A 317 9.71 7.76 2.58
N ALA A 318 10.38 8.43 1.64
CA ALA A 318 10.09 9.81 1.25
C ALA A 318 8.62 10.04 0.84
N VAL A 319 8.03 9.10 0.10
CA VAL A 319 6.61 9.15 -0.33
C VAL A 319 5.63 9.22 0.85
N ASN A 320 6.02 8.68 2.00
CA ASN A 320 5.19 8.70 3.22
C ASN A 320 5.24 10.04 3.93
N LEU A 321 6.28 10.83 3.73
CA LEU A 321 6.49 12.11 4.40
C LEU A 321 5.81 13.28 3.69
N VAL A 322 5.50 13.16 2.40
CA VAL A 322 4.87 14.21 1.60
C VAL A 322 3.41 14.40 1.98
N GLU A 323 3.07 15.62 2.35
CA GLU A 323 1.67 16.04 2.52
C GLU A 323 1.15 16.69 1.23
N LYS A 324 0.01 16.18 0.74
CA LYS A 324 -0.63 16.67 -0.49
C LYS A 324 -1.34 18.02 -0.30
N ARG A 325 -1.63 18.38 0.93
CA ARG A 325 -2.30 19.63 1.32
C ARG A 325 -1.67 20.14 2.61
N THR A 326 -1.44 21.42 2.69
CA THR A 326 -1.06 22.05 3.95
C THR A 326 -2.31 22.33 4.76
N VAL A 327 -2.34 21.85 6.00
CA VAL A 327 -3.46 22.06 6.91
C VAL A 327 -2.99 22.94 8.06
N VAL A 328 -3.54 24.15 8.16
CA VAL A 328 -3.30 25.05 9.28
C VAL A 328 -4.48 24.98 10.23
N SER A 329 -4.24 24.52 11.45
CA SER A 329 -5.27 24.34 12.47
C SER A 329 -5.05 25.27 13.66
N ALA A 330 -6.09 25.98 14.04
CA ALA A 330 -6.20 26.77 15.28
C ALA A 330 -7.52 26.41 15.98
N PRO A 331 -7.73 26.77 17.26
CA PRO A 331 -8.98 26.49 17.93
C PRO A 331 -10.18 27.04 17.12
N SER A 332 -11.07 26.12 16.73
CA SER A 332 -12.29 26.41 15.93
C SER A 332 -12.07 26.90 14.49
N ILE A 333 -10.84 26.88 13.98
CA ILE A 333 -10.51 27.25 12.60
C ILE A 333 -9.59 26.21 12.00
N THR A 334 -9.96 25.72 10.82
CA THR A 334 -9.08 24.85 10.01
C THR A 334 -9.06 25.39 8.59
N VAL A 335 -7.86 25.64 8.08
CA VAL A 335 -7.63 26.09 6.71
C VAL A 335 -6.90 24.98 5.97
N ASN A 336 -7.50 24.50 4.86
CA ASN A 336 -6.89 23.53 3.98
C ASN A 336 -6.36 24.26 2.74
N ILE A 337 -5.06 24.15 2.50
CA ILE A 337 -4.37 24.84 1.43
C ILE A 337 -3.88 23.80 0.42
N GLY A 338 -4.31 23.92 -0.83
CA GLY A 338 -3.84 23.08 -1.93
C GLY A 338 -2.37 23.34 -2.26
N LYS A 339 -1.69 22.38 -2.89
CA LYS A 339 -0.28 22.49 -3.28
C LYS A 339 -0.03 23.77 -4.14
N ASP A 340 -0.96 24.09 -5.05
CA ASP A 340 -0.85 25.22 -5.98
C ASP A 340 -1.19 26.58 -5.34
N ALA A 341 -1.54 26.60 -4.06
CA ALA A 341 -1.96 27.80 -3.33
C ALA A 341 -1.11 28.11 -2.09
N VAL A 342 -0.04 27.34 -1.86
CA VAL A 342 0.84 27.49 -0.69
C VAL A 342 1.53 28.86 -0.68
N ASP A 343 1.97 29.32 -1.83
CA ASP A 343 2.62 30.61 -2.05
C ASP A 343 1.67 31.82 -1.88
N LYS A 344 0.35 31.59 -1.94
CA LYS A 344 -0.69 32.62 -1.70
C LYS A 344 -0.95 32.85 -0.21
N VAL A 345 -0.41 32.01 0.66
CA VAL A 345 -0.63 32.07 2.10
C VAL A 345 0.65 32.50 2.81
N LYS A 346 0.57 33.49 3.66
CA LYS A 346 1.70 34.03 4.43
C LYS A 346 1.34 34.19 5.89
N THR A 347 2.32 34.03 6.75
CA THR A 347 2.20 34.38 8.17
C THR A 347 2.79 35.76 8.42
N GLN A 348 2.06 36.62 9.13
CA GLN A 348 2.50 37.97 9.46
C GLN A 348 1.95 38.43 10.82
N ILE A 349 2.70 39.28 11.48
CA ILE A 349 2.21 39.98 12.68
C ILE A 349 1.55 41.29 12.23
N VAL A 350 0.24 41.42 12.44
CA VAL A 350 -0.54 42.62 12.17
C VAL A 350 -1.09 43.12 13.50
N ASP A 351 -0.77 44.35 13.85
CA ASP A 351 -1.18 45.00 15.11
C ASP A 351 -0.87 44.14 16.36
N GLY A 352 0.30 43.51 16.38
CA GLY A 352 0.76 42.65 17.47
C GLY A 352 0.08 41.28 17.56
N ARG A 353 -0.72 40.90 16.56
CA ARG A 353 -1.39 39.61 16.48
C ARG A 353 -0.77 38.76 15.37
N LYS A 354 -0.56 37.47 15.64
CA LYS A 354 -0.16 36.48 14.61
C LYS A 354 -1.35 36.24 13.67
N CYS A 355 -1.17 36.55 12.39
CA CYS A 355 -2.21 36.43 11.37
C CYS A 355 -1.76 35.45 10.28
N LEU A 356 -2.70 34.72 9.73
CA LEU A 356 -2.58 34.01 8.46
C LEU A 356 -3.24 34.88 7.39
N ILE A 357 -2.48 35.31 6.40
CA ILE A 357 -2.95 36.16 5.30
C ILE A 357 -3.02 35.29 4.04
N ILE A 358 -4.17 35.32 3.40
CA ILE A 358 -4.44 34.63 2.15
C ILE A 358 -4.54 35.66 1.04
N ASN A 359 -3.63 35.65 0.08
CA ASN A 359 -3.71 36.50 -1.10
C ASN A 359 -4.73 35.88 -2.07
N LEU A 360 -5.74 36.64 -2.40
CA LEU A 360 -6.77 36.25 -3.35
C LEU A 360 -6.49 37.03 -4.64
N ASP A 361 -6.16 36.31 -5.71
CA ASP A 361 -5.95 36.89 -7.02
C ASP A 361 -7.29 37.24 -7.70
N ASP A 362 -8.33 36.52 -7.32
CA ASP A 362 -9.69 36.70 -7.82
C ASP A 362 -10.53 37.49 -6.82
N PRO A 363 -11.20 38.58 -7.24
CA PRO A 363 -12.06 39.37 -6.35
C PRO A 363 -13.31 38.57 -5.92
N GLU A 364 -13.65 37.51 -6.63
CA GLU A 364 -14.84 36.72 -6.37
C GLU A 364 -14.48 35.54 -5.45
N ILE A 365 -15.15 35.45 -4.32
CA ILE A 365 -15.04 34.37 -3.36
C ILE A 365 -16.41 33.76 -3.10
N GLU A 366 -16.41 32.48 -2.73
CA GLU A 366 -17.63 31.79 -2.33
C GLU A 366 -17.69 31.64 -0.81
N VAL A 367 -18.81 32.08 -0.22
CA VAL A 367 -19.10 31.91 1.20
C VAL A 367 -20.41 31.15 1.36
N ASN A 368 -20.37 29.97 1.95
CA ASN A 368 -21.52 29.09 2.12
C ASN A 368 -22.29 28.77 0.81
N GLY A 369 -21.57 28.62 -0.30
CA GLY A 369 -22.17 28.38 -1.61
C GLY A 369 -22.71 29.63 -2.32
N LEU A 370 -22.40 30.82 -1.81
CA LEU A 370 -22.81 32.10 -2.40
C LEU A 370 -21.57 32.86 -2.86
N GLU A 371 -21.56 33.26 -4.14
CA GLU A 371 -20.54 34.14 -4.69
C GLU A 371 -20.63 35.50 -4.01
N THR A 372 -19.50 36.00 -3.55
CA THR A 372 -19.40 37.34 -2.89
C THR A 372 -18.05 37.97 -3.22
N THR A 373 -17.90 39.25 -2.88
CA THR A 373 -16.67 39.99 -3.07
C THR A 373 -16.15 40.51 -1.73
N ILE A 374 -14.82 40.56 -1.58
CA ILE A 374 -14.19 41.23 -0.45
C ILE A 374 -14.20 42.73 -0.72
N LYS A 375 -14.73 43.50 0.22
CA LYS A 375 -14.77 45.00 0.17
C LYS A 375 -13.63 45.58 0.96
#